data_57b7e63cadbe3b50c7576ed04cb64af9
#
_entry.id   57b7e63cadbe3b50c7576ed04cb64af9
#
_cell.length_a   1.000
_cell.length_b   1.000
_cell.length_c   1.000
_cell.angle_alpha   90.00
_cell.angle_beta   90.00
_cell.angle_gamma   90.00
#
_symmetry.space_group_name_H-M   'P 1'
#
loop_
_entity.id
_entity.type
_entity.pdbx_description
1 polymer ?
#
loop_
_entity_poly.entity_id
_entity_poly.type
_entity_poly.pdbx_seq_one_letter_code
_entity_poly.pdbx_strand_id
1 'polypeptide(L)'
;MAPRYNILTLALLLSLSTVAQVAVQDMRGLTREQIDSIVHPKVNAQGANVLRCEPQSFDLGTMSEEAASVSRTFTLYNVSDMAIHIERVRTTCGCTSATFDSTAIAPGKKTLITLTYNPKNRPGTIDVDAFVYLADGGRQPMARLSLYGEVTDSDVWSHLPHAMGALRIKRKTATFTELPTQGQPEIRILCANSGNKPLQLNAPMLPDYAKFRTEPKVIAPGTEADMVISIDINKLPRQRETLRFPMLIEGISGRPSERTIHVTIEK
;
A
#
# COMPACT_ATOMS: atom_id res chain seq x y z
N MET A 1 12.77 63.48 -8.40
CA MET A 1 12.47 62.43 -9.38
C MET A 1 12.45 61.08 -8.65
N ALA A 2 11.28 60.51 -8.36
CA ALA A 2 11.11 59.23 -7.71
C ALA A 2 10.74 58.15 -8.76
N PRO A 3 11.30 56.97 -8.77
CA PRO A 3 10.96 55.94 -9.74
C PRO A 3 9.64 55.26 -9.36
N ARG A 4 8.73 55.24 -10.29
CA ARG A 4 7.47 54.48 -10.25
C ARG A 4 7.78 53.04 -10.49
N TYR A 5 7.70 52.20 -9.47
CA TYR A 5 7.74 50.72 -9.61
C TYR A 5 6.36 50.23 -10.03
N ASN A 6 6.34 49.43 -11.09
CA ASN A 6 5.15 48.86 -11.73
C ASN A 6 4.50 47.79 -10.81
N ILE A 7 3.27 48.02 -10.41
CA ILE A 7 2.41 47.12 -9.61
C ILE A 7 2.00 45.84 -10.38
N LEU A 8 2.33 45.73 -11.65
CA LEU A 8 1.90 44.61 -12.52
C LEU A 8 2.72 43.31 -12.41
N THR A 9 3.89 43.31 -11.74
CA THR A 9 4.72 42.13 -11.64
C THR A 9 4.48 41.30 -10.34
N LEU A 10 3.70 41.82 -9.38
CA LEU A 10 3.41 41.14 -8.13
C LEU A 10 2.16 40.21 -8.20
N ALA A 11 1.31 40.43 -9.19
CA ALA A 11 0.07 39.64 -9.36
C ALA A 11 0.28 38.27 -10.03
N LEU A 12 1.40 38.04 -10.73
CA LEU A 12 1.66 36.79 -11.47
C LEU A 12 2.34 35.70 -10.66
N LEU A 13 2.88 36.03 -9.49
CA LEU A 13 3.55 35.04 -8.61
C LEU A 13 2.62 34.43 -7.54
N LEU A 14 1.42 34.97 -7.36
CA LEU A 14 0.42 34.47 -6.41
C LEU A 14 -0.55 33.43 -7.01
N SER A 15 -0.57 33.26 -8.33
CA SER A 15 -1.51 32.35 -8.99
C SER A 15 -0.99 30.90 -9.18
N LEU A 16 0.32 30.65 -8.97
CA LEU A 16 0.92 29.32 -9.14
C LEU A 16 0.90 28.47 -7.87
N SER A 17 0.63 29.05 -6.71
CA SER A 17 0.59 28.33 -5.44
C SER A 17 -0.80 27.75 -5.08
N THR A 18 -1.86 28.20 -5.73
CA THR A 18 -3.24 27.75 -5.42
C THR A 18 -3.61 26.41 -6.08
N VAL A 19 -3.03 26.07 -7.23
CA VAL A 19 -3.36 24.83 -7.94
C VAL A 19 -2.76 23.59 -7.27
N ALA A 20 -1.58 23.73 -6.66
CA ALA A 20 -0.94 22.62 -5.93
C ALA A 20 -1.58 22.33 -4.57
N GLN A 21 -2.18 23.35 -3.92
CA GLN A 21 -2.86 23.17 -2.62
C GLN A 21 -4.26 22.56 -2.76
N VAL A 22 -4.96 22.79 -3.86
CA VAL A 22 -6.28 22.17 -4.12
C VAL A 22 -6.18 20.65 -4.33
N ALA A 23 -5.12 20.17 -4.99
CA ALA A 23 -4.94 18.74 -5.24
C ALA A 23 -4.60 17.91 -3.98
N VAL A 24 -4.03 18.54 -2.93
CA VAL A 24 -3.69 17.85 -1.65
C VAL A 24 -4.84 17.90 -0.65
N GLN A 25 -5.73 18.88 -0.73
CA GLN A 25 -6.91 18.99 0.12
C GLN A 25 -8.01 17.98 -0.23
N ASP A 26 -8.11 17.55 -1.49
CA ASP A 26 -9.15 16.61 -1.95
C ASP A 26 -8.96 15.17 -1.45
N MET A 27 -7.80 14.80 -0.96
CA MET A 27 -7.53 13.45 -0.43
C MET A 27 -7.83 13.29 1.07
N ARG A 28 -8.09 14.36 1.81
CA ARG A 28 -8.29 14.31 3.28
C ARG A 28 -9.74 14.15 3.74
N GLY A 29 -10.69 14.07 2.83
CA GLY A 29 -12.14 14.03 3.15
C GLY A 29 -12.93 12.89 2.54
N LEU A 30 -12.30 11.90 1.91
CA LEU A 30 -13.03 10.77 1.32
C LEU A 30 -13.62 9.89 2.43
N THR A 31 -14.92 9.63 2.36
CA THR A 31 -15.58 8.64 3.22
C THR A 31 -15.09 7.23 2.88
N ARG A 32 -15.27 6.27 3.81
CA ARG A 32 -14.94 4.87 3.58
C ARG A 32 -15.65 4.32 2.32
N GLU A 33 -16.91 4.70 2.11
CA GLU A 33 -17.69 4.33 0.92
C GLU A 33 -17.12 4.90 -0.37
N GLN A 34 -16.62 6.14 -0.34
CA GLN A 34 -15.96 6.75 -1.50
C GLN A 34 -14.65 6.05 -1.83
N ILE A 35 -13.85 5.71 -0.80
CA ILE A 35 -12.61 4.95 -0.98
C ILE A 35 -12.94 3.56 -1.56
N ASP A 36 -13.94 2.87 -1.03
CA ASP A 36 -14.38 1.57 -1.51
C ASP A 36 -14.83 1.63 -2.96
N SER A 37 -15.62 2.63 -3.35
CA SER A 37 -16.04 2.84 -4.74
C SER A 37 -14.89 3.13 -5.71
N ILE A 38 -13.79 3.69 -5.21
CA ILE A 38 -12.57 3.92 -6.01
C ILE A 38 -11.78 2.61 -6.17
N VAL A 39 -11.69 1.80 -5.11
CA VAL A 39 -10.93 0.54 -5.12
C VAL A 39 -11.72 -0.55 -5.85
N HIS A 40 -13.03 -0.64 -5.61
CA HIS A 40 -13.96 -1.62 -6.17
C HIS A 40 -15.06 -0.92 -7.00
N PRO A 41 -14.71 -0.34 -8.16
CA PRO A 41 -15.68 0.38 -8.99
C PRO A 41 -16.73 -0.58 -9.54
N LYS A 42 -17.97 -0.10 -9.65
CA LYS A 42 -19.03 -0.85 -10.31
C LYS A 42 -18.73 -1.01 -11.80
N VAL A 43 -18.80 -2.25 -12.28
CA VAL A 43 -18.70 -2.56 -13.71
C VAL A 43 -19.91 -1.98 -14.42
N ASN A 44 -19.69 -1.43 -15.61
CA ASN A 44 -20.76 -0.91 -16.46
C ASN A 44 -21.76 -2.03 -16.80
N ALA A 45 -23.04 -1.77 -16.61
CA ALA A 45 -24.11 -2.76 -16.87
C ALA A 45 -24.15 -3.23 -18.34
N GLN A 46 -23.69 -2.38 -19.27
CA GLN A 46 -23.58 -2.73 -20.69
C GLN A 46 -22.26 -3.42 -21.06
N GLY A 47 -21.37 -3.63 -20.09
CA GLY A 47 -20.04 -4.20 -20.31
C GLY A 47 -20.11 -5.57 -21.00
N ALA A 48 -21.05 -6.43 -20.60
CA ALA A 48 -21.25 -7.76 -21.18
C ALA A 48 -21.70 -7.73 -22.65
N ASN A 49 -22.28 -6.62 -23.11
CA ASN A 49 -22.66 -6.44 -24.52
C ASN A 49 -21.48 -6.00 -25.40
N VAL A 50 -20.36 -5.64 -24.77
CA VAL A 50 -19.15 -5.15 -25.46
C VAL A 50 -18.01 -6.13 -25.32
N LEU A 51 -17.77 -6.62 -24.09
CA LEU A 51 -16.67 -7.53 -23.76
C LEU A 51 -17.16 -8.82 -23.12
N ARG A 52 -16.70 -9.96 -23.62
CA ARG A 52 -16.81 -11.26 -22.96
C ARG A 52 -15.44 -11.74 -22.54
N CYS A 53 -15.28 -12.03 -21.26
CA CYS A 53 -14.02 -12.50 -20.69
C CYS A 53 -14.12 -13.98 -20.33
N GLU A 54 -13.13 -14.78 -20.75
CA GLU A 54 -13.09 -16.23 -20.51
C GLU A 54 -11.65 -16.68 -20.16
N PRO A 55 -11.49 -17.27 -18.97
CA PRO A 55 -12.41 -17.27 -17.83
C PRO A 55 -12.54 -15.87 -17.23
N GLN A 56 -13.48 -15.66 -16.30
CA GLN A 56 -13.59 -14.38 -15.56
C GLN A 56 -12.74 -14.38 -14.28
N SER A 57 -12.35 -15.56 -13.79
CA SER A 57 -11.55 -15.70 -12.59
C SER A 57 -10.61 -16.89 -12.67
N PHE A 58 -9.52 -16.85 -11.91
CA PHE A 58 -8.62 -17.98 -11.71
C PHE A 58 -8.41 -18.23 -10.22
N ASP A 59 -8.51 -19.49 -9.84
CA ASP A 59 -7.98 -19.98 -8.58
C ASP A 59 -6.47 -20.18 -8.73
N LEU A 60 -5.71 -19.55 -7.87
CA LEU A 60 -4.26 -19.71 -7.78
C LEU A 60 -3.87 -20.85 -6.82
N GLY A 61 -4.86 -21.41 -6.10
CA GLY A 61 -4.66 -22.42 -5.08
C GLY A 61 -3.94 -21.87 -3.85
N THR A 62 -3.27 -22.77 -3.12
CA THR A 62 -2.44 -22.40 -1.98
C THR A 62 -0.96 -22.36 -2.40
N MET A 63 -0.28 -21.28 -2.03
CA MET A 63 1.15 -21.11 -2.32
C MET A 63 1.87 -20.48 -1.13
N SER A 64 3.17 -20.75 -0.99
CA SER A 64 4.00 -20.07 0.00
C SER A 64 4.29 -18.64 -0.43
N GLU A 65 4.45 -17.72 0.52
CA GLU A 65 4.90 -16.36 0.24
C GLU A 65 6.31 -16.27 -0.37
N GLU A 66 7.11 -17.35 -0.30
CA GLU A 66 8.40 -17.46 -0.97
C GLU A 66 8.29 -18.03 -2.40
N ALA A 67 7.08 -18.37 -2.86
CA ALA A 67 6.88 -18.85 -4.22
C ALA A 67 7.18 -17.76 -5.25
N ALA A 68 7.58 -18.19 -6.44
CA ALA A 68 7.72 -17.29 -7.58
C ALA A 68 6.37 -16.65 -7.96
N SER A 69 6.43 -15.50 -8.62
CA SER A 69 5.23 -14.85 -9.17
C SER A 69 4.49 -15.77 -10.13
N VAL A 70 3.17 -15.77 -10.05
CA VAL A 70 2.28 -16.60 -10.85
C VAL A 70 1.50 -15.75 -11.83
N SER A 71 1.53 -16.15 -13.11
CA SER A 71 0.78 -15.48 -14.18
C SER A 71 -0.43 -16.29 -14.62
N ARG A 72 -1.53 -15.59 -14.91
CA ARG A 72 -2.74 -16.15 -15.51
C ARG A 72 -3.20 -15.26 -16.66
N THR A 73 -3.55 -15.88 -17.77
CA THR A 73 -3.96 -15.18 -18.99
C THR A 73 -5.45 -15.36 -19.22
N PHE A 74 -6.15 -14.25 -19.33
CA PHE A 74 -7.56 -14.12 -19.65
C PHE A 74 -7.72 -13.81 -21.13
N THR A 75 -8.72 -14.38 -21.75
CA THR A 75 -9.08 -14.06 -23.13
C THR A 75 -10.29 -13.12 -23.14
N LEU A 76 -10.15 -11.98 -23.79
CA LEU A 76 -11.22 -11.00 -23.96
C LEU A 76 -11.68 -11.02 -25.42
N TYR A 77 -12.97 -11.20 -25.63
CA TYR A 77 -13.62 -11.17 -26.94
C TYR A 77 -14.37 -9.85 -27.09
N ASN A 78 -14.15 -9.16 -28.19
CA ASN A 78 -15.03 -8.06 -28.60
C ASN A 78 -16.32 -8.65 -29.18
N VAL A 79 -17.40 -8.53 -28.44
CA VAL A 79 -18.73 -9.01 -28.85
C VAL A 79 -19.61 -7.89 -29.41
N SER A 80 -19.09 -6.66 -29.49
CA SER A 80 -19.78 -5.53 -30.12
C SER A 80 -19.57 -5.49 -31.62
N ASP A 81 -20.27 -4.61 -32.30
CA ASP A 81 -20.20 -4.33 -33.74
C ASP A 81 -19.13 -3.31 -34.13
N MET A 82 -18.43 -2.70 -33.15
CA MET A 82 -17.38 -1.72 -33.37
C MET A 82 -16.02 -2.19 -32.89
N ALA A 83 -14.94 -1.63 -33.44
CA ALA A 83 -13.62 -1.84 -32.91
C ALA A 83 -13.46 -1.15 -31.53
N ILE A 84 -12.82 -1.82 -30.59
CA ILE A 84 -12.61 -1.33 -29.22
C ILE A 84 -11.12 -1.31 -28.89
N HIS A 85 -10.73 -0.43 -27.94
CA HIS A 85 -9.37 -0.32 -27.44
C HIS A 85 -9.35 -0.43 -25.92
N ILE A 86 -8.46 -1.26 -25.37
CA ILE A 86 -8.20 -1.26 -23.93
C ILE A 86 -7.34 -0.01 -23.61
N GLU A 87 -7.91 0.89 -22.82
CA GLU A 87 -7.19 2.09 -22.35
C GLU A 87 -6.24 1.72 -21.20
N ARG A 88 -6.76 0.99 -20.21
CA ARG A 88 -6.02 0.59 -19.02
C ARG A 88 -6.66 -0.61 -18.33
N VAL A 89 -5.84 -1.32 -17.58
CA VAL A 89 -6.27 -2.34 -16.62
C VAL A 89 -5.77 -1.92 -15.24
N ARG A 90 -6.69 -1.77 -14.28
CA ARG A 90 -6.38 -1.32 -12.92
C ARG A 90 -6.61 -2.48 -11.94
N THR A 91 -5.60 -2.83 -11.16
CA THR A 91 -5.68 -3.86 -10.12
C THR A 91 -5.98 -3.25 -8.74
N THR A 92 -6.68 -4.00 -7.89
CA THR A 92 -6.98 -3.59 -6.50
C THR A 92 -5.78 -3.71 -5.56
N CYS A 93 -4.75 -4.44 -5.97
CA CYS A 93 -3.53 -4.67 -5.18
C CYS A 93 -2.28 -4.31 -5.99
N GLY A 94 -1.33 -3.61 -5.36
CA GLY A 94 0.01 -3.41 -5.91
C GLY A 94 0.86 -4.69 -5.99
N CYS A 95 0.33 -5.82 -5.51
CA CYS A 95 0.90 -7.16 -5.64
C CYS A 95 0.68 -7.80 -7.01
N THR A 96 -0.16 -7.19 -7.86
CA THR A 96 -0.54 -7.72 -9.16
C THR A 96 -0.27 -6.69 -10.24
N SER A 97 0.41 -7.11 -11.29
CA SER A 97 0.59 -6.34 -12.51
C SER A 97 -0.27 -6.91 -13.65
N ALA A 98 -0.69 -6.04 -14.57
CA ALA A 98 -1.41 -6.43 -15.77
C ALA A 98 -0.59 -6.11 -17.01
N THR A 99 -0.54 -7.06 -17.95
CA THR A 99 0.06 -6.87 -19.27
C THR A 99 -1.01 -7.15 -20.33
N PHE A 100 -1.19 -6.24 -21.27
CA PHE A 100 -2.17 -6.33 -22.35
C PHE A 100 -1.69 -5.57 -23.58
N ASP A 101 -2.32 -5.87 -24.72
CA ASP A 101 -2.11 -5.12 -25.96
C ASP A 101 -3.16 -4.02 -26.09
N SER A 102 -2.71 -2.79 -26.39
CA SER A 102 -3.56 -1.61 -26.58
C SER A 102 -4.02 -1.45 -28.04
N THR A 103 -3.68 -2.37 -28.94
CA THR A 103 -4.16 -2.30 -30.33
C THR A 103 -5.67 -2.49 -30.44
N ALA A 104 -6.24 -1.97 -31.54
CA ALA A 104 -7.68 -2.10 -31.81
C ALA A 104 -8.09 -3.58 -31.93
N ILE A 105 -9.15 -3.94 -31.20
CA ILE A 105 -9.78 -5.26 -31.27
C ILE A 105 -11.00 -5.14 -32.15
N ALA A 106 -10.93 -5.65 -33.38
CA ALA A 106 -12.04 -5.59 -34.31
C ALA A 106 -13.26 -6.45 -33.83
N PRO A 107 -14.49 -6.20 -34.31
CA PRO A 107 -15.67 -7.00 -34.01
C PRO A 107 -15.43 -8.51 -34.17
N GLY A 108 -15.83 -9.30 -33.18
CA GLY A 108 -15.65 -10.75 -33.16
C GLY A 108 -14.22 -11.25 -32.96
N LYS A 109 -13.25 -10.34 -32.79
CA LYS A 109 -11.85 -10.69 -32.47
C LYS A 109 -11.59 -10.72 -30.95
N LYS A 110 -10.42 -11.25 -30.60
CA LYS A 110 -10.00 -11.42 -29.20
C LYS A 110 -8.63 -10.81 -28.95
N THR A 111 -8.37 -10.48 -27.69
CA THR A 111 -7.06 -10.11 -27.15
C THR A 111 -6.80 -10.85 -25.84
N LEU A 112 -5.60 -10.74 -25.32
CA LEU A 112 -5.18 -11.38 -24.08
C LEU A 112 -4.84 -10.32 -23.04
N ILE A 113 -5.23 -10.59 -21.78
CA ILE A 113 -4.74 -9.86 -20.60
C ILE A 113 -4.06 -10.87 -19.68
N THR A 114 -2.80 -10.64 -19.35
CA THR A 114 -2.08 -11.47 -18.39
C THR A 114 -1.96 -10.71 -17.08
N LEU A 115 -2.47 -11.31 -16.01
CA LEU A 115 -2.27 -10.84 -14.64
C LEU A 115 -1.15 -11.66 -14.00
N THR A 116 -0.16 -10.97 -13.42
CA THR A 116 0.95 -11.57 -12.71
C THR A 116 0.88 -11.19 -11.23
N TYR A 117 0.61 -12.17 -10.38
CA TYR A 117 0.53 -12.04 -8.93
C TYR A 117 1.86 -12.38 -8.27
N ASN A 118 2.31 -11.53 -7.35
CA ASN A 118 3.50 -11.75 -6.55
C ASN A 118 3.10 -12.03 -5.09
N PRO A 119 3.30 -13.27 -4.58
CA PRO A 119 2.91 -13.67 -3.23
C PRO A 119 3.85 -13.14 -2.14
N LYS A 120 5.02 -12.63 -2.51
CA LYS A 120 6.09 -12.31 -1.56
C LYS A 120 5.68 -11.32 -0.48
N ASN A 121 5.86 -11.70 0.79
CA ASN A 121 5.50 -10.92 1.98
C ASN A 121 4.01 -10.57 2.07
N ARG A 122 3.13 -11.48 1.60
CA ARG A 122 1.67 -11.27 1.57
C ARG A 122 0.89 -12.50 2.00
N PRO A 123 1.19 -13.06 3.20
CA PRO A 123 0.42 -14.20 3.71
C PRO A 123 -1.04 -13.82 3.92
N GLY A 124 -1.92 -14.79 3.73
CA GLY A 124 -3.37 -14.67 3.85
C GLY A 124 -4.10 -14.86 2.53
N THR A 125 -5.37 -14.51 2.52
CA THR A 125 -6.27 -14.70 1.38
C THR A 125 -5.89 -13.82 0.19
N ILE A 126 -5.83 -14.44 -0.99
CA ILE A 126 -5.73 -13.74 -2.27
C ILE A 126 -7.15 -13.40 -2.70
N ASP A 127 -7.46 -12.12 -2.81
CA ASP A 127 -8.69 -11.56 -3.36
C ASP A 127 -8.32 -10.30 -4.15
N VAL A 128 -8.03 -10.49 -5.43
CA VAL A 128 -7.53 -9.42 -6.31
C VAL A 128 -8.42 -9.31 -7.53
N ASP A 129 -8.98 -8.14 -7.71
CA ASP A 129 -9.69 -7.76 -8.91
C ASP A 129 -8.82 -6.92 -9.85
N ALA A 130 -9.03 -7.10 -11.15
CA ALA A 130 -8.51 -6.27 -12.21
C ALA A 130 -9.66 -5.73 -13.06
N PHE A 131 -9.77 -4.42 -13.14
CA PHE A 131 -10.82 -3.71 -13.86
C PHE A 131 -10.32 -3.23 -15.21
N VAL A 132 -11.04 -3.63 -16.28
CA VAL A 132 -10.71 -3.32 -17.67
C VAL A 132 -11.48 -2.07 -18.12
N TYR A 133 -10.76 -1.05 -18.56
CA TYR A 133 -11.32 0.19 -19.08
C TYR A 133 -11.06 0.29 -20.59
N LEU A 134 -12.07 0.71 -21.35
CA LEU A 134 -11.96 1.00 -22.77
C LEU A 134 -11.82 2.51 -23.01
N ALA A 135 -11.14 2.88 -24.07
CA ALA A 135 -10.90 4.31 -24.42
C ALA A 135 -12.22 5.07 -24.58
N ASP A 136 -13.24 4.45 -25.19
CA ASP A 136 -14.56 5.06 -25.41
C ASP A 136 -15.60 4.63 -24.37
N GLY A 137 -15.18 3.89 -23.31
CA GLY A 137 -16.06 3.32 -22.28
C GLY A 137 -16.40 4.25 -21.12
N GLY A 138 -15.90 5.49 -21.12
CA GLY A 138 -16.09 6.45 -20.04
C GLY A 138 -15.32 6.08 -18.76
N ARG A 139 -15.84 6.52 -17.59
CA ARG A 139 -15.14 6.36 -16.29
C ARG A 139 -15.36 5.00 -15.62
N GLN A 140 -16.30 4.20 -16.10
CA GLN A 140 -16.61 2.89 -15.51
C GLN A 140 -15.84 1.78 -16.23
N PRO A 141 -15.35 0.77 -15.48
CA PRO A 141 -14.77 -0.40 -16.10
C PRO A 141 -15.82 -1.20 -16.85
N MET A 142 -15.46 -1.78 -17.99
CA MET A 142 -16.34 -2.61 -18.82
C MET A 142 -16.30 -4.10 -18.43
N ALA A 143 -15.23 -4.54 -17.74
CA ALA A 143 -15.11 -5.90 -17.23
C ALA A 143 -14.30 -5.93 -15.93
N ARG A 144 -14.53 -7.02 -15.16
CA ARG A 144 -13.74 -7.38 -13.98
C ARG A 144 -13.18 -8.78 -14.20
N LEU A 145 -11.89 -8.94 -13.88
CA LEU A 145 -11.17 -10.20 -13.85
C LEU A 145 -10.69 -10.43 -12.43
N SER A 146 -10.76 -11.66 -11.92
CA SER A 146 -10.42 -11.91 -10.50
C SER A 146 -9.37 -13.03 -10.36
N LEU A 147 -8.50 -12.87 -9.38
CA LEU A 147 -7.59 -13.89 -8.89
C LEU A 147 -7.91 -14.16 -7.42
N TYR A 148 -8.06 -15.42 -7.03
CA TYR A 148 -8.31 -15.83 -5.65
C TYR A 148 -7.45 -17.03 -5.27
N GLY A 149 -7.27 -17.27 -3.97
CA GLY A 149 -6.46 -18.34 -3.43
C GLY A 149 -5.94 -18.01 -2.02
N GLU A 150 -4.86 -18.66 -1.60
CA GLU A 150 -4.27 -18.52 -0.29
C GLU A 150 -2.74 -18.44 -0.38
N VAL A 151 -2.13 -17.55 0.39
CA VAL A 151 -0.68 -17.51 0.59
C VAL A 151 -0.37 -17.93 2.02
N THR A 152 0.41 -18.99 2.19
CA THR A 152 0.89 -19.43 3.50
C THR A 152 2.15 -18.69 3.90
N ASP A 153 2.31 -18.46 5.21
CA ASP A 153 3.53 -17.89 5.78
C ASP A 153 4.77 -18.72 5.41
N SER A 154 5.91 -18.07 5.33
CA SER A 154 7.20 -18.75 5.21
C SER A 154 7.61 -19.36 6.55
N ASP A 155 8.03 -20.63 6.52
CA ASP A 155 8.60 -21.29 7.70
C ASP A 155 9.86 -20.58 8.21
N VAL A 156 10.61 -19.94 7.32
CA VAL A 156 11.81 -19.14 7.66
C VAL A 156 11.49 -18.02 8.64
N TRP A 157 10.31 -17.39 8.50
CA TRP A 157 9.89 -16.26 9.32
C TRP A 157 8.76 -16.60 10.30
N SER A 158 8.46 -17.86 10.54
CA SER A 158 7.37 -18.31 11.42
C SER A 158 7.46 -17.73 12.85
N HIS A 159 8.67 -17.46 13.35
CA HIS A 159 8.91 -16.83 14.63
C HIS A 159 8.68 -15.29 14.62
N LEU A 160 8.49 -14.67 13.43
CA LEU A 160 8.19 -13.26 13.20
C LEU A 160 6.86 -13.11 12.44
N PRO A 161 5.72 -13.39 13.08
CA PRO A 161 4.44 -13.63 12.40
C PRO A 161 3.81 -12.39 11.76
N HIS A 162 4.32 -11.19 12.05
CA HIS A 162 3.71 -9.98 11.52
C HIS A 162 4.53 -9.40 10.37
N ALA A 163 3.93 -9.35 9.17
CA ALA A 163 4.49 -8.69 8.00
C ALA A 163 4.14 -7.20 7.95
N MET A 164 5.11 -6.37 7.59
CA MET A 164 4.98 -4.95 7.27
C MET A 164 5.76 -4.68 5.97
N GLY A 165 5.18 -4.98 4.80
CA GLY A 165 5.93 -4.99 3.55
C GLY A 165 7.08 -6.01 3.59
N ALA A 166 8.32 -5.55 3.39
CA ALA A 166 9.52 -6.40 3.47
C ALA A 166 10.04 -6.59 4.91
N LEU A 167 9.44 -5.98 5.92
CA LEU A 167 9.81 -6.14 7.31
C LEU A 167 8.94 -7.20 7.98
N ARG A 168 9.55 -8.15 8.67
CA ARG A 168 8.92 -9.11 9.57
C ARG A 168 9.19 -8.71 10.99
N ILE A 169 8.19 -8.81 11.89
CA ILE A 169 8.36 -8.42 13.30
C ILE A 169 7.68 -9.42 14.24
N LYS A 170 8.22 -9.49 15.44
CA LYS A 170 7.71 -10.40 16.49
C LYS A 170 6.34 -9.99 17.01
N ARG A 171 6.09 -8.65 17.14
CA ARG A 171 4.85 -8.09 17.69
C ARG A 171 4.62 -6.66 17.21
N LYS A 172 3.36 -6.26 17.11
CA LYS A 172 2.93 -4.89 16.74
C LYS A 172 2.62 -4.00 17.95
N THR A 173 3.03 -4.41 19.15
CA THR A 173 2.80 -3.67 20.39
C THR A 173 4.08 -3.54 21.19
N ALA A 174 4.25 -2.41 21.86
CA ALA A 174 5.31 -2.16 22.83
C ALA A 174 4.69 -1.56 24.09
N THR A 175 4.76 -2.28 25.22
CA THR A 175 4.20 -1.81 26.48
C THR A 175 5.32 -1.63 27.48
N PHE A 176 5.52 -0.40 27.94
CA PHE A 176 6.41 -0.05 29.03
C PHE A 176 5.62 -0.16 30.33
N THR A 177 6.03 -1.08 31.18
CA THR A 177 5.51 -1.27 32.54
C THR A 177 6.65 -1.02 33.52
N GLU A 178 6.34 -0.75 34.81
CA GLU A 178 7.35 -0.62 35.89
C GLU A 178 8.48 0.35 35.51
N LEU A 179 8.13 1.56 35.11
CA LEU A 179 9.11 2.56 34.71
C LEU A 179 10.09 2.88 35.85
N PRO A 180 11.41 2.91 35.59
CA PRO A 180 12.37 3.38 36.56
C PRO A 180 12.13 4.88 36.87
N THR A 181 12.63 5.36 38.00
CA THR A 181 12.48 6.77 38.41
C THR A 181 13.29 7.73 37.56
N GLN A 182 14.33 7.25 36.89
CA GLN A 182 15.21 8.03 36.01
C GLN A 182 15.73 7.16 34.84
N GLY A 183 16.16 7.80 33.77
CA GLY A 183 16.81 7.15 32.66
C GLY A 183 15.96 7.09 31.38
N GLN A 184 16.37 6.22 30.48
CA GLN A 184 15.71 6.01 29.19
C GLN A 184 15.47 4.50 29.00
N PRO A 185 14.39 3.95 29.58
CA PRO A 185 14.04 2.54 29.35
C PRO A 185 13.81 2.24 27.88
N GLU A 186 14.19 1.04 27.47
CA GLU A 186 14.10 0.59 26.08
C GLU A 186 13.29 -0.69 25.98
N ILE A 187 12.52 -0.78 24.90
CA ILE A 187 11.90 -2.04 24.44
C ILE A 187 12.51 -2.41 23.12
N ARG A 188 12.92 -3.69 23.02
CA ARG A 188 13.41 -4.31 21.79
C ARG A 188 12.32 -5.19 21.18
N ILE A 189 12.12 -5.04 19.89
CA ILE A 189 11.22 -5.89 19.09
C ILE A 189 12.07 -6.52 18.00
N LEU A 190 12.21 -7.85 18.08
CA LEU A 190 12.91 -8.59 17.04
C LEU A 190 12.20 -8.40 15.70
N CYS A 191 12.97 -8.13 14.68
CA CYS A 191 12.51 -7.97 13.32
C CYS A 191 13.49 -8.60 12.32
N ALA A 192 13.07 -8.76 11.08
CA ALA A 192 13.93 -9.23 9.99
C ALA A 192 13.56 -8.55 8.68
N ASN A 193 14.54 -8.44 7.79
CA ASN A 193 14.34 -8.02 6.42
C ASN A 193 14.09 -9.24 5.54
N SER A 194 12.84 -9.56 5.25
CA SER A 194 12.46 -10.65 4.33
C SER A 194 12.49 -10.23 2.84
N GLY A 195 12.87 -8.99 2.55
CA GLY A 195 13.00 -8.46 1.20
C GLY A 195 14.36 -8.77 0.54
N ASN A 196 14.56 -8.19 -0.64
CA ASN A 196 15.80 -8.34 -1.42
C ASN A 196 16.65 -7.05 -1.50
N LYS A 197 16.26 -6.01 -0.77
CA LYS A 197 16.99 -4.73 -0.68
C LYS A 197 17.24 -4.40 0.79
N PRO A 198 18.35 -3.74 1.13
CA PRO A 198 18.58 -3.24 2.48
C PRO A 198 17.44 -2.34 2.96
N LEU A 199 17.04 -2.48 4.22
CA LEU A 199 16.04 -1.62 4.86
C LEU A 199 16.73 -0.63 5.80
N GLN A 200 16.31 0.62 5.72
CA GLN A 200 16.62 1.67 6.67
C GLN A 200 15.30 2.24 7.19
N LEU A 201 14.99 1.91 8.45
CA LEU A 201 13.71 2.26 9.06
C LEU A 201 13.80 3.59 9.79
N ASN A 202 12.68 4.31 9.81
CA ASN A 202 12.50 5.54 10.57
C ASN A 202 11.08 5.62 11.15
N ALA A 203 10.90 6.44 12.19
CA ALA A 203 9.59 6.75 12.76
C ALA A 203 9.51 8.28 13.00
N PRO A 204 9.16 9.08 11.98
CA PRO A 204 9.29 10.54 12.05
C PRO A 204 8.24 11.22 12.93
N MET A 205 7.12 10.57 13.20
CA MET A 205 6.01 11.14 13.99
C MET A 205 5.96 10.56 15.40
N LEU A 206 7.01 10.78 16.18
CA LEU A 206 7.05 10.39 17.58
C LEU A 206 6.83 11.60 18.50
N PRO A 207 6.24 11.39 19.71
CA PRO A 207 6.29 12.37 20.77
C PRO A 207 7.75 12.69 21.14
N ASP A 208 8.02 13.88 21.66
CA ASP A 208 9.36 14.37 22.03
C ASP A 208 10.04 13.55 23.14
N TYR A 209 9.26 12.78 23.90
CA TYR A 209 9.75 11.84 24.90
C TYR A 209 10.06 10.44 24.35
N ALA A 210 9.80 10.15 23.07
CA ALA A 210 10.03 8.84 22.46
C ALA A 210 11.10 8.92 21.37
N LYS A 211 11.93 7.89 21.25
CA LYS A 211 12.91 7.72 20.17
C LYS A 211 12.81 6.32 19.59
N PHE A 212 13.17 6.22 18.32
CA PHE A 212 13.22 4.96 17.57
C PHE A 212 14.57 4.83 16.86
N ARG A 213 15.11 3.61 16.85
CA ARG A 213 16.26 3.22 16.03
C ARG A 213 16.20 1.73 15.72
N THR A 214 17.01 1.29 14.77
CA THR A 214 17.26 -0.13 14.53
C THR A 214 18.72 -0.48 14.83
N GLU A 215 18.95 -1.70 15.27
CA GLU A 215 20.27 -2.26 15.51
C GLU A 215 20.40 -3.61 14.79
N PRO A 216 21.16 -3.64 13.66
CA PRO A 216 21.91 -2.55 13.03
C PRO A 216 21.04 -1.47 12.38
N LYS A 217 21.59 -0.28 12.11
CA LYS A 217 20.88 0.85 11.49
C LYS A 217 20.35 0.53 10.10
N VAL A 218 21.07 -0.29 9.33
CA VAL A 218 20.67 -0.82 8.02
C VAL A 218 20.53 -2.32 8.15
N ILE A 219 19.36 -2.84 7.83
CA ILE A 219 19.04 -4.27 7.92
C ILE A 219 19.27 -4.88 6.53
N ALA A 220 20.26 -5.75 6.42
CA ALA A 220 20.56 -6.42 5.16
C ALA A 220 19.45 -7.41 4.79
N PRO A 221 19.26 -7.74 3.49
CA PRO A 221 18.34 -8.78 3.06
C PRO A 221 18.60 -10.11 3.77
N GLY A 222 17.53 -10.77 4.23
CA GLY A 222 17.60 -12.07 4.89
C GLY A 222 18.21 -12.06 6.30
N THR A 223 18.39 -10.87 6.92
CA THR A 223 18.97 -10.77 8.27
C THR A 223 17.98 -10.23 9.29
N GLU A 224 18.21 -10.64 10.54
CA GLU A 224 17.48 -10.14 11.71
C GLU A 224 18.11 -8.88 12.27
N ALA A 225 17.32 -8.13 13.03
CA ALA A 225 17.70 -6.89 13.71
C ALA A 225 16.75 -6.63 14.88
N ASP A 226 17.11 -5.69 15.74
CA ASP A 226 16.22 -5.15 16.75
C ASP A 226 15.67 -3.78 16.34
N MET A 227 14.37 -3.61 16.49
CA MET A 227 13.72 -2.31 16.55
C MET A 227 13.72 -1.87 18.01
N VAL A 228 14.38 -0.77 18.30
CA VAL A 228 14.57 -0.27 19.66
C VAL A 228 13.75 1.00 19.84
N ILE A 229 12.84 0.97 20.80
CA ILE A 229 12.00 2.10 21.22
C ILE A 229 12.49 2.51 22.60
N SER A 230 12.88 3.78 22.78
CA SER A 230 13.28 4.33 24.06
C SER A 230 12.40 5.48 24.48
N ILE A 231 12.18 5.61 25.79
CA ILE A 231 11.35 6.66 26.40
C ILE A 231 12.19 7.50 27.35
N ASP A 232 12.17 8.81 27.19
CA ASP A 232 12.78 9.75 28.14
C ASP A 232 11.78 10.06 29.26
N ILE A 233 12.00 9.46 30.42
CA ILE A 233 11.12 9.60 31.59
C ILE A 233 10.95 11.05 32.02
N ASN A 234 12.02 11.87 31.91
CA ASN A 234 12.00 13.26 32.36
C ASN A 234 11.07 14.14 31.51
N LYS A 235 10.75 13.69 30.31
CA LYS A 235 9.86 14.40 29.37
C LYS A 235 8.42 13.89 29.39
N LEU A 236 8.11 12.84 30.17
CA LEU A 236 6.76 12.30 30.23
C LEU A 236 5.76 13.31 30.85
N PRO A 237 4.57 13.48 30.26
CA PRO A 237 3.49 14.30 30.83
C PRO A 237 3.10 13.82 32.23
N ARG A 238 3.06 14.73 33.21
CA ARG A 238 2.84 14.37 34.62
C ARG A 238 1.42 13.93 35.00
N GLN A 239 0.43 14.21 34.15
CA GLN A 239 -0.99 14.13 34.47
C GLN A 239 -1.75 12.89 33.96
N ARG A 240 -1.08 11.89 33.35
CA ARG A 240 -1.75 10.70 32.80
C ARG A 240 -1.14 9.43 33.39
N GLU A 241 -2.01 8.52 33.82
CA GLU A 241 -1.60 7.19 34.31
C GLU A 241 -1.13 6.27 33.17
N THR A 242 -1.78 6.36 31.99
CA THR A 242 -1.43 5.59 30.79
C THR A 242 -1.31 6.51 29.58
N LEU A 243 -0.19 6.43 28.88
CA LEU A 243 0.03 7.10 27.59
C LEU A 243 -0.01 6.07 26.47
N ARG A 244 -0.65 6.43 25.35
CA ARG A 244 -0.73 5.57 24.14
C ARG A 244 -0.47 6.42 22.91
N PHE A 245 0.35 5.91 22.00
CA PHE A 245 0.56 6.54 20.71
C PHE A 245 0.87 5.52 19.61
N PRO A 246 0.41 5.77 18.37
CA PRO A 246 0.81 4.99 17.21
C PRO A 246 2.21 5.42 16.76
N MET A 247 3.07 4.46 16.48
CA MET A 247 4.38 4.65 15.86
C MET A 247 4.33 4.14 14.43
N LEU A 248 4.29 5.05 13.46
CA LEU A 248 4.30 4.73 12.05
C LEU A 248 5.74 4.47 11.59
N ILE A 249 5.99 3.30 11.03
CA ILE A 249 7.29 2.91 10.49
C ILE A 249 7.39 3.33 9.02
N GLU A 250 8.40 4.13 8.72
CA GLU A 250 8.78 4.54 7.37
C GLU A 250 10.00 3.74 6.88
N GLY A 251 10.23 3.74 5.54
CA GLY A 251 11.29 2.96 4.89
C GLY A 251 10.82 1.60 4.37
N ILE A 252 9.53 1.29 4.50
CA ILE A 252 8.87 0.09 3.99
C ILE A 252 7.59 0.44 3.23
N SER A 253 7.17 -0.45 2.33
CA SER A 253 5.91 -0.32 1.61
C SER A 253 4.73 -0.80 2.45
N GLY A 254 3.52 -0.36 2.08
CA GLY A 254 2.27 -0.76 2.72
C GLY A 254 1.46 0.44 3.20
N ARG A 255 0.18 0.19 3.51
CA ARG A 255 -0.71 1.23 4.05
C ARG A 255 -0.27 1.62 5.47
N PRO A 256 -0.52 2.86 5.93
CA PRO A 256 -0.17 3.29 7.29
C PRO A 256 -0.66 2.33 8.38
N SER A 257 -1.87 1.80 8.27
CA SER A 257 -2.43 0.83 9.23
C SER A 257 -1.66 -0.50 9.29
N GLU A 258 -1.02 -0.90 8.19
CA GLU A 258 -0.25 -2.14 8.11
C GLU A 258 1.13 -2.01 8.77
N ARG A 259 1.71 -0.80 8.77
CA ARG A 259 3.06 -0.48 9.26
C ARG A 259 3.08 0.37 10.54
N THR A 260 2.01 0.28 11.35
CA THR A 260 1.92 0.96 12.65
C THR A 260 2.17 -0.01 13.80
N ILE A 261 2.99 0.43 14.74
CA ILE A 261 3.21 -0.21 16.06
C ILE A 261 2.50 0.62 17.12
N HIS A 262 1.79 -0.03 18.04
CA HIS A 262 1.10 0.64 19.13
C HIS A 262 1.97 0.62 20.40
N VAL A 263 2.34 1.81 20.86
CA VAL A 263 3.14 1.97 22.08
C VAL A 263 2.23 2.37 23.23
N THR A 264 2.37 1.66 24.36
CA THR A 264 1.68 1.94 25.62
C THR A 264 2.72 2.15 26.71
N ILE A 265 2.52 3.18 27.55
CA ILE A 265 3.36 3.48 28.71
C ILE A 265 2.42 3.50 29.91
N GLU A 266 2.61 2.56 30.83
CA GLU A 266 1.91 2.45 32.11
C GLU A 266 2.78 3.08 33.19
N LYS A 267 2.20 4.00 33.97
CA LYS A 267 2.91 4.72 35.05
C LYS A 267 2.54 4.16 36.39
#